data_a843faf389a99ec1a52c1ed441e68283
#
_entry.id   a843faf389a99ec1a52c1ed441e68283
#
_cell.length_a   1.000
_cell.length_b   1.000
_cell.length_c   1.000
_cell.angle_alpha   90.00
_cell.angle_beta   90.00
_cell.angle_gamma   90.00
#
_symmetry.space_group_name_H-M   'P 1'
#
loop_
_entity.id
_entity.type
_entity.pdbx_description
1 polymer ?
#
loop_
_entity_poly.entity_id
_entity_poly.type
_entity_poly.pdbx_seq_one_letter_code
_entity_poly.pdbx_strand_id
1 'polypeptide(L)'
;MIKRVFTYLKDDVMFTVSMILAVGTSFFVTPDFGSVNWHTIFSLMSMMIWGGFLERAGVLHAVSVWLVSRSHHARTLMTSVTFLSFFGAMFLSNDIAILTLMPIYLRLAIDLSVRLKVIGSTLVIMAANSGAILFPFGKSQNLFMYGFYHVSVGQFFKWSVSLTLASLVLMFIITRFVRATPLEIKLKPADKLSHGSLVFLAITGLILVATIFGWTPFNVVVPLILVA
;
A
#
# COMPACT_ATOMS: atom_id res chain seq x y z
N MET A 1 8.91 -21.99 -24.61
CA MET A 1 9.36 -20.79 -23.87
C MET A 1 8.87 -19.50 -24.54
N ILE A 2 9.11 -19.28 -25.82
CA ILE A 2 8.73 -18.07 -26.58
C ILE A 2 7.20 -17.80 -26.56
N LYS A 3 6.34 -18.82 -26.74
CA LYS A 3 4.88 -18.66 -26.66
C LYS A 3 4.37 -18.15 -25.31
N ARG A 4 4.99 -18.56 -24.19
CA ARG A 4 4.64 -18.05 -22.86
C ARG A 4 5.02 -16.56 -22.70
N VAL A 5 6.19 -16.16 -23.17
CA VAL A 5 6.62 -14.75 -23.16
C VAL A 5 5.67 -13.89 -23.98
N PHE A 6 5.24 -14.36 -25.15
CA PHE A 6 4.29 -13.65 -26.01
C PHE A 6 2.89 -13.51 -25.36
N THR A 7 2.47 -14.50 -24.58
CA THR A 7 1.20 -14.43 -23.82
C THR A 7 1.32 -13.39 -22.71
N TYR A 8 2.40 -13.39 -21.93
CA TYR A 8 2.63 -12.38 -20.90
C TYR A 8 2.71 -10.95 -21.46
N LEU A 9 3.34 -10.76 -22.63
CA LEU A 9 3.42 -9.47 -23.30
C LEU A 9 2.06 -8.97 -23.79
N LYS A 10 1.12 -9.86 -24.13
CA LYS A 10 -0.25 -9.49 -24.49
C LYS A 10 -1.12 -9.16 -23.28
N ASP A 11 -0.88 -9.81 -22.15
CA ASP A 11 -1.70 -9.66 -20.95
C ASP A 11 -1.30 -8.41 -20.16
N ASP A 12 -0.03 -7.97 -20.25
CA ASP A 12 0.48 -6.75 -19.61
C ASP A 12 0.85 -5.68 -20.65
N VAL A 13 -0.17 -4.90 -21.03
CA VAL A 13 -0.03 -3.81 -22.01
C VAL A 13 0.97 -2.74 -21.52
N MET A 14 0.97 -2.41 -20.22
CA MET A 14 1.86 -1.39 -19.66
C MET A 14 3.33 -1.82 -19.75
N PHE A 15 3.62 -3.07 -19.39
CA PHE A 15 4.96 -3.64 -19.53
C PHE A 15 5.43 -3.65 -20.99
N THR A 16 4.56 -4.06 -21.90
CA THR A 16 4.87 -4.14 -23.34
C THR A 16 5.17 -2.78 -23.93
N VAL A 17 4.35 -1.77 -23.64
CA VAL A 17 4.57 -0.39 -24.11
C VAL A 17 5.86 0.16 -23.54
N SER A 18 6.10 -0.02 -22.24
CA SER A 18 7.35 0.44 -21.59
C SER A 18 8.59 -0.22 -22.19
N MET A 19 8.52 -1.52 -22.49
CA MET A 19 9.62 -2.26 -23.10
C MET A 19 9.89 -1.79 -24.54
N ILE A 20 8.84 -1.55 -25.34
CA ILE A 20 8.99 -1.02 -26.70
C ILE A 20 9.62 0.37 -26.67
N LEU A 21 9.15 1.24 -25.76
CA LEU A 21 9.72 2.59 -25.58
C LEU A 21 11.19 2.52 -25.14
N ALA A 22 11.51 1.66 -24.17
CA ALA A 22 12.88 1.50 -23.69
C ALA A 22 13.83 1.02 -24.80
N VAL A 23 13.43 0.02 -25.56
CA VAL A 23 14.22 -0.47 -26.72
C VAL A 23 14.32 0.61 -27.79
N GLY A 24 13.21 1.30 -28.11
CA GLY A 24 13.20 2.36 -29.12
C GLY A 24 14.11 3.53 -28.75
N THR A 25 14.07 3.98 -27.50
CA THR A 25 14.94 5.08 -27.02
C THR A 25 16.42 4.68 -26.94
N SER A 26 16.73 3.40 -26.70
CA SER A 26 18.12 2.91 -26.66
C SER A 26 18.83 3.01 -28.01
N PHE A 27 18.11 3.16 -29.14
CA PHE A 27 18.71 3.45 -30.45
C PHE A 27 19.17 4.89 -30.58
N PHE A 28 18.60 5.81 -29.82
CA PHE A 28 18.93 7.24 -29.87
C PHE A 28 19.91 7.66 -28.77
N VAL A 29 19.86 6.99 -27.61
CA VAL A 29 20.71 7.29 -26.46
C VAL A 29 21.20 5.98 -25.86
N THR A 30 22.51 5.86 -25.67
CA THR A 30 23.09 4.69 -24.97
C THR A 30 22.63 4.69 -23.52
N PRO A 31 22.06 3.57 -23.01
CA PRO A 31 21.64 3.50 -21.61
C PRO A 31 22.83 3.67 -20.67
N ASP A 32 22.76 4.66 -19.82
CA ASP A 32 23.74 4.86 -18.76
C ASP A 32 23.26 4.22 -17.45
N PHE A 33 23.74 3.04 -17.15
CA PHE A 33 23.43 2.32 -15.93
C PHE A 33 24.08 2.95 -14.69
N GLY A 34 25.04 3.86 -14.85
CA GLY A 34 25.67 4.60 -13.76
C GLY A 34 24.74 5.66 -13.16
N SER A 35 23.79 6.18 -13.95
CA SER A 35 22.78 7.14 -13.49
C SER A 35 21.63 6.49 -12.68
N VAL A 36 21.58 5.15 -12.66
CA VAL A 36 20.52 4.42 -11.94
C VAL A 36 20.78 4.45 -10.44
N ASN A 37 19.85 4.97 -9.67
CA ASN A 37 19.92 4.90 -8.21
C ASN A 37 19.52 3.50 -7.71
N TRP A 38 20.51 2.60 -7.70
CA TRP A 38 20.33 1.21 -7.28
C TRP A 38 19.82 1.08 -5.84
N HIS A 39 20.22 2.00 -4.95
CA HIS A 39 19.71 2.04 -3.58
C HIS A 39 18.19 2.19 -3.53
N THR A 40 17.65 3.09 -4.34
CA THR A 40 16.20 3.30 -4.44
C THR A 40 15.50 2.05 -5.00
N ILE A 41 16.04 1.43 -6.05
CA ILE A 41 15.46 0.22 -6.65
C ILE A 41 15.41 -0.93 -5.65
N PHE A 42 16.51 -1.20 -4.96
CA PHE A 42 16.57 -2.27 -3.96
C PHE A 42 15.68 -1.98 -2.75
N SER A 43 15.56 -0.72 -2.33
CA SER A 43 14.63 -0.32 -1.27
C SER A 43 13.19 -0.59 -1.66
N LEU A 44 12.81 -0.25 -2.90
CA LEU A 44 11.47 -0.54 -3.45
C LEU A 44 11.19 -2.04 -3.48
N MET A 45 12.11 -2.85 -4.01
CA MET A 45 11.96 -4.31 -4.05
C MET A 45 11.80 -4.90 -2.65
N SER A 46 12.65 -4.49 -1.71
CA SER A 46 12.59 -4.97 -0.33
C SER A 46 11.26 -4.61 0.34
N MET A 47 10.76 -3.39 0.11
CA MET A 47 9.46 -2.95 0.62
C MET A 47 8.29 -3.74 0.03
N MET A 48 8.34 -4.03 -1.28
CA MET A 48 7.31 -4.84 -1.94
C MET A 48 7.30 -6.29 -1.41
N ILE A 49 8.47 -6.89 -1.22
CA ILE A 49 8.60 -8.25 -0.67
C ILE A 49 8.06 -8.29 0.77
N TRP A 50 8.50 -7.37 1.62
CA TRP A 50 8.03 -7.29 3.00
C TRP A 50 6.52 -7.04 3.09
N GLY A 51 5.99 -6.15 2.25
CA GLY A 51 4.55 -5.91 2.14
C GLY A 51 3.78 -7.18 1.73
N GLY A 52 4.32 -7.98 0.81
CA GLY A 52 3.77 -9.27 0.42
C GLY A 52 3.75 -10.29 1.57
N PHE A 53 4.75 -10.29 2.45
CA PHE A 53 4.74 -11.11 3.67
C PHE A 53 3.66 -10.65 4.66
N LEU A 54 3.47 -9.35 4.85
CA LEU A 54 2.39 -8.81 5.70
C LEU A 54 1.00 -9.19 5.18
N GLU A 55 0.82 -9.13 3.87
CA GLU A 55 -0.42 -9.55 3.21
C GLU A 55 -0.67 -11.04 3.42
N ARG A 56 0.32 -11.90 3.16
CA ARG A 56 0.22 -13.35 3.36
C ARG A 56 -0.03 -13.73 4.83
N ALA A 57 0.55 -13.00 5.76
CA ALA A 57 0.29 -13.18 7.18
C ALA A 57 -1.14 -12.77 7.59
N GLY A 58 -1.89 -12.10 6.71
CA GLY A 58 -3.28 -11.73 6.94
C GLY A 58 -3.48 -10.66 8.03
N VAL A 59 -2.45 -9.90 8.36
CA VAL A 59 -2.50 -8.88 9.42
C VAL A 59 -3.62 -7.87 9.16
N LEU A 60 -3.64 -7.30 7.97
CA LEU A 60 -4.66 -6.30 7.60
C LEU A 60 -6.06 -6.92 7.54
N HIS A 61 -6.15 -8.17 7.08
CA HIS A 61 -7.42 -8.90 7.07
C HIS A 61 -7.96 -9.13 8.49
N ALA A 62 -7.13 -9.58 9.42
CA ALA A 62 -7.54 -9.82 10.80
C ALA A 62 -7.98 -8.53 11.50
N VAL A 63 -7.24 -7.44 11.32
CA VAL A 63 -7.62 -6.11 11.86
C VAL A 63 -8.92 -5.62 11.23
N SER A 64 -9.11 -5.84 9.92
CA SER A 64 -10.36 -5.44 9.23
C SER A 64 -11.57 -6.19 9.75
N VAL A 65 -11.48 -7.49 9.93
CA VAL A 65 -12.57 -8.31 10.49
C VAL A 65 -12.91 -7.85 11.91
N TRP A 66 -11.91 -7.62 12.75
CA TRP A 66 -12.12 -7.14 14.12
C TRP A 66 -12.79 -5.76 14.17
N LEU A 67 -12.34 -4.82 13.34
CA LEU A 67 -12.89 -3.45 13.31
C LEU A 67 -14.30 -3.41 12.73
N VAL A 68 -14.51 -4.15 11.64
CA VAL A 68 -15.78 -4.14 10.92
C VAL A 68 -16.87 -4.93 11.64
N SER A 69 -16.52 -5.99 12.39
CA SER A 69 -17.48 -6.76 13.19
C SER A 69 -18.26 -5.92 14.21
N ARG A 70 -17.75 -4.74 14.54
CA ARG A 70 -18.40 -3.76 15.43
C ARG A 70 -19.29 -2.74 14.70
N SER A 71 -19.41 -2.85 13.38
CA SER A 71 -20.16 -1.91 12.56
C SER A 71 -21.60 -2.39 12.39
N HIS A 72 -22.55 -1.60 12.87
CA HIS A 72 -24.00 -1.91 12.76
C HIS A 72 -24.71 -1.09 11.67
N HIS A 73 -24.03 -0.15 11.05
CA HIS A 73 -24.58 0.76 10.06
C HIS A 73 -23.60 0.98 8.90
N ALA A 74 -24.11 1.24 7.72
CA ALA A 74 -23.30 1.54 6.52
C ALA A 74 -22.29 2.68 6.76
N ARG A 75 -22.67 3.74 7.49
CA ARG A 75 -21.78 4.83 7.86
C ARG A 75 -20.58 4.32 8.67
N THR A 76 -20.82 3.53 9.72
CA THR A 76 -19.76 2.99 10.58
C THR A 76 -18.85 2.06 9.79
N LEU A 77 -19.41 1.19 8.94
CA LEU A 77 -18.64 0.34 8.04
C LEU A 77 -17.70 1.17 7.15
N MET A 78 -18.26 2.16 6.43
CA MET A 78 -17.47 3.00 5.54
C MET A 78 -16.40 3.78 6.31
N THR A 79 -16.73 4.35 7.46
CA THR A 79 -15.77 5.05 8.31
C THR A 79 -14.65 4.11 8.74
N SER A 80 -14.98 2.93 9.26
CA SER A 80 -14.00 1.94 9.72
C SER A 80 -13.06 1.50 8.61
N VAL A 81 -13.60 1.15 7.44
CA VAL A 81 -12.78 0.69 6.31
C VAL A 81 -11.94 1.83 5.73
N THR A 82 -12.49 3.05 5.65
CA THR A 82 -11.76 4.25 5.20
C THR A 82 -10.56 4.55 6.12
N PHE A 83 -10.78 4.59 7.43
CA PHE A 83 -9.70 4.84 8.38
C PHE A 83 -8.68 3.69 8.42
N LEU A 84 -9.14 2.44 8.33
CA LEU A 84 -8.24 1.29 8.24
C LEU A 84 -7.39 1.34 6.96
N SER A 85 -7.99 1.76 5.84
CA SER A 85 -7.28 1.96 4.58
C SER A 85 -6.23 3.06 4.69
N PHE A 86 -6.59 4.17 5.34
CA PHE A 86 -5.71 5.31 5.55
C PHE A 86 -4.50 4.92 6.42
N PHE A 87 -4.74 4.37 7.62
CA PHE A 87 -3.67 3.98 8.53
C PHE A 87 -2.91 2.74 8.05
N GLY A 88 -3.60 1.78 7.44
CA GLY A 88 -2.96 0.60 6.85
C GLY A 88 -1.97 0.98 5.75
N ALA A 89 -2.34 1.89 4.88
CA ALA A 89 -1.48 2.35 3.78
C ALA A 89 -0.26 3.16 4.25
N MET A 90 -0.26 3.72 5.45
CA MET A 90 0.93 4.36 6.03
C MET A 90 2.08 3.37 6.18
N PHE A 91 1.77 2.12 6.53
CA PHE A 91 2.77 1.11 6.88
C PHE A 91 2.96 0.03 5.81
N LEU A 92 1.87 -0.33 5.09
CA LEU A 92 1.86 -1.46 4.17
C LEU A 92 2.07 -1.11 2.70
N SER A 93 1.99 0.12 2.32
CA SER A 93 1.79 0.70 1.00
C SER A 93 0.31 0.81 0.59
N ASN A 94 0.05 1.78 -0.29
CA ASN A 94 -1.30 2.04 -0.78
C ASN A 94 -1.89 0.85 -1.56
N ASP A 95 -1.07 0.17 -2.35
CA ASP A 95 -1.52 -0.90 -3.23
C ASP A 95 -1.99 -2.11 -2.43
N ILE A 96 -1.22 -2.52 -1.42
CA ILE A 96 -1.59 -3.62 -0.52
C ILE A 96 -2.84 -3.29 0.28
N ALA A 97 -2.95 -2.05 0.79
CA ALA A 97 -4.14 -1.61 1.51
C ALA A 97 -5.40 -1.68 0.62
N ILE A 98 -5.31 -1.22 -0.63
CA ILE A 98 -6.43 -1.27 -1.58
C ILE A 98 -6.78 -2.71 -1.93
N LEU A 99 -5.80 -3.52 -2.33
CA LEU A 99 -6.03 -4.91 -2.75
C LEU A 99 -6.65 -5.75 -1.64
N THR A 100 -6.30 -5.50 -0.39
CA THR A 100 -6.84 -6.23 0.77
C THR A 100 -8.22 -5.71 1.18
N LEU A 101 -8.38 -4.39 1.32
CA LEU A 101 -9.58 -3.80 1.93
C LEU A 101 -10.73 -3.62 0.94
N MET A 102 -10.46 -3.42 -0.34
CA MET A 102 -11.49 -3.25 -1.36
C MET A 102 -12.38 -4.49 -1.49
N PRO A 103 -11.87 -5.73 -1.65
CA PRO A 103 -12.70 -6.92 -1.69
C PRO A 103 -13.49 -7.15 -0.41
N ILE A 104 -12.89 -6.84 0.76
CA ILE A 104 -13.58 -6.94 2.05
C ILE A 104 -14.75 -5.98 2.09
N TYR A 105 -14.53 -4.71 1.75
CA TYR A 105 -15.58 -3.71 1.69
C TYR A 105 -16.73 -4.12 0.74
N LEU A 106 -16.41 -4.56 -0.48
CA LEU A 106 -17.41 -4.95 -1.48
C LEU A 106 -18.25 -6.16 -1.04
N ARG A 107 -17.64 -7.14 -0.37
CA ARG A 107 -18.37 -8.28 0.21
C ARG A 107 -19.34 -7.84 1.31
N LEU A 108 -18.94 -6.90 2.15
CA LEU A 108 -19.77 -6.40 3.25
C LEU A 108 -20.85 -5.42 2.77
N ALA A 109 -20.59 -4.74 1.68
CA ALA A 109 -21.52 -3.80 1.07
C ALA A 109 -22.51 -4.46 0.08
N ILE A 110 -22.61 -5.82 0.07
CA ILE A 110 -23.39 -6.53 -0.96
C ILE A 110 -24.86 -6.09 -1.00
N ASP A 111 -25.45 -5.82 0.16
CA ASP A 111 -26.83 -5.39 0.32
C ASP A 111 -27.02 -3.87 0.25
N LEU A 112 -25.94 -3.10 0.11
CA LEU A 112 -26.01 -1.66 -0.04
C LEU A 112 -26.36 -1.25 -1.46
N SER A 113 -26.96 -0.05 -1.62
CA SER A 113 -27.21 0.53 -2.93
C SER A 113 -25.93 0.72 -3.73
N VAL A 114 -26.03 0.68 -5.06
CA VAL A 114 -24.87 0.88 -5.95
C VAL A 114 -24.14 2.18 -5.64
N ARG A 115 -24.89 3.26 -5.34
CA ARG A 115 -24.30 4.55 -4.96
C ARG A 115 -23.40 4.44 -3.73
N LEU A 116 -23.83 3.72 -2.69
CA LEU A 116 -23.04 3.54 -1.47
C LEU A 116 -21.82 2.66 -1.72
N LYS A 117 -21.95 1.62 -2.57
CA LYS A 117 -20.80 0.80 -2.99
C LYS A 117 -19.72 1.64 -3.67
N VAL A 118 -20.12 2.48 -4.62
CA VAL A 118 -19.18 3.36 -5.34
C VAL A 118 -18.53 4.37 -4.39
N ILE A 119 -19.31 5.06 -3.55
CA ILE A 119 -18.76 6.03 -2.59
C ILE A 119 -17.76 5.38 -1.67
N GLY A 120 -18.09 4.23 -1.08
CA GLY A 120 -17.17 3.56 -0.16
C GLY A 120 -15.92 3.03 -0.85
N SER A 121 -16.02 2.47 -2.06
CA SER A 121 -14.86 2.06 -2.85
C SER A 121 -13.94 3.25 -3.15
N THR A 122 -14.52 4.37 -3.55
CA THR A 122 -13.76 5.62 -3.78
C THR A 122 -13.07 6.09 -2.49
N LEU A 123 -13.76 6.04 -1.35
CA LEU A 123 -13.18 6.40 -0.06
C LEU A 123 -12.02 5.50 0.35
N VAL A 124 -12.10 4.19 0.11
CA VAL A 124 -11.01 3.23 0.37
C VAL A 124 -9.77 3.60 -0.46
N ILE A 125 -9.95 3.84 -1.76
CA ILE A 125 -8.84 4.20 -2.66
C ILE A 125 -8.23 5.55 -2.26
N MET A 126 -9.06 6.57 -2.04
CA MET A 126 -8.59 7.91 -1.66
C MET A 126 -7.87 7.88 -0.32
N ALA A 127 -8.40 7.14 0.66
CA ALA A 127 -7.82 7.01 1.98
C ALA A 127 -6.46 6.30 1.94
N ALA A 128 -6.34 5.18 1.21
CA ALA A 128 -5.07 4.50 1.04
C ALA A 128 -4.02 5.41 0.39
N ASN A 129 -4.42 6.10 -0.68
CA ASN A 129 -3.52 7.02 -1.37
C ASN A 129 -3.08 8.19 -0.49
N SER A 130 -3.97 8.72 0.33
CA SER A 130 -3.68 9.85 1.22
C SER A 130 -2.85 9.43 2.44
N GLY A 131 -3.15 8.27 3.04
CA GLY A 131 -2.39 7.73 4.16
C GLY A 131 -0.94 7.42 3.79
N ALA A 132 -0.75 6.83 2.63
CA ALA A 132 0.58 6.46 2.12
C ALA A 132 1.50 7.67 1.80
N ILE A 133 0.99 8.91 1.86
CA ILE A 133 1.82 10.11 1.68
C ILE A 133 2.72 10.36 2.89
N LEU A 134 2.31 9.94 4.10
CA LEU A 134 3.00 10.30 5.33
C LEU A 134 4.45 9.85 5.36
N PHE A 135 4.72 8.62 4.95
CA PHE A 135 6.06 8.03 5.00
C PHE A 135 6.68 7.90 3.60
N PRO A 136 8.01 8.01 3.48
CA PRO A 136 8.70 7.81 2.20
C PRO A 136 8.40 6.44 1.58
N PHE A 137 8.26 5.41 2.39
CA PHE A 137 8.03 4.03 1.98
C PHE A 137 6.55 3.69 1.73
N GLY A 138 5.60 4.57 2.03
CA GLY A 138 4.17 4.34 1.79
C GLY A 138 3.80 4.23 0.30
N LYS A 139 4.58 4.85 -0.58
CA LYS A 139 4.44 4.79 -2.04
C LYS A 139 5.79 4.70 -2.72
N SER A 140 5.86 3.96 -3.83
CA SER A 140 7.06 3.90 -4.67
C SER A 140 7.52 5.28 -5.17
N GLN A 141 6.58 6.16 -5.52
CA GLN A 141 6.87 7.53 -5.95
C GLN A 141 7.52 8.36 -4.84
N ASN A 142 7.03 8.22 -3.61
CA ASN A 142 7.60 8.93 -2.46
C ASN A 142 9.03 8.47 -2.19
N LEU A 143 9.26 7.15 -2.24
CA LEU A 143 10.58 6.58 -2.01
C LEU A 143 11.56 6.98 -3.10
N PHE A 144 11.10 7.02 -4.36
CA PHE A 144 11.90 7.54 -5.47
C PHE A 144 12.28 9.01 -5.25
N MET A 145 11.31 9.86 -4.93
CA MET A 145 11.57 11.28 -4.67
C MET A 145 12.52 11.47 -3.49
N TYR A 146 12.31 10.72 -2.42
CA TYR A 146 13.17 10.79 -1.24
C TYR A 146 14.62 10.41 -1.55
N GLY A 147 14.83 9.29 -2.26
CA GLY A 147 16.16 8.79 -2.60
C GLY A 147 16.85 9.57 -3.71
N PHE A 148 16.13 9.92 -4.78
CA PHE A 148 16.70 10.60 -5.96
C PHE A 148 17.09 12.05 -5.68
N TYR A 149 16.23 12.79 -4.97
CA TYR A 149 16.48 14.20 -4.64
C TYR A 149 17.22 14.40 -3.33
N HIS A 150 17.62 13.30 -2.65
CA HIS A 150 18.32 13.35 -1.36
C HIS A 150 17.61 14.25 -0.33
N VAL A 151 16.28 14.17 -0.30
CA VAL A 151 15.45 14.99 0.59
C VAL A 151 15.71 14.57 2.04
N SER A 152 15.97 15.55 2.93
CA SER A 152 16.13 15.22 4.34
C SER A 152 14.83 14.72 4.97
N VAL A 153 14.93 13.84 5.97
CA VAL A 153 13.78 13.29 6.71
C VAL A 153 12.85 14.42 7.20
N GLY A 154 13.45 15.47 7.78
CA GLY A 154 12.69 16.61 8.30
C GLY A 154 11.95 17.40 7.22
N GLN A 155 12.55 17.60 6.06
CA GLN A 155 11.89 18.26 4.92
C GLN A 155 10.74 17.41 4.40
N PHE A 156 10.93 16.10 4.23
CA PHE A 156 9.88 15.20 3.77
C PHE A 156 8.65 15.27 4.69
N PHE A 157 8.86 15.14 6.01
CA PHE A 157 7.77 15.20 6.97
C PHE A 157 7.11 16.59 7.04
N LYS A 158 7.84 17.66 6.87
CA LYS A 158 7.27 19.03 6.82
C LYS A 158 6.22 19.16 5.72
N TRP A 159 6.41 18.52 4.59
CA TRP A 159 5.46 18.56 3.46
C TRP A 159 4.35 17.50 3.62
N SER A 160 4.72 16.27 3.99
CA SER A 160 3.78 15.16 4.02
C SER A 160 2.78 15.23 5.17
N VAL A 161 3.19 15.69 6.36
CA VAL A 161 2.31 15.75 7.55
C VAL A 161 1.12 16.66 7.32
N SER A 162 1.34 17.87 6.80
CA SER A 162 0.25 18.84 6.57
C SER A 162 -0.79 18.29 5.59
N LEU A 163 -0.32 17.68 4.49
CA LEU A 163 -1.20 17.09 3.48
C LEU A 163 -1.94 15.87 4.02
N THR A 164 -1.26 15.01 4.78
CA THR A 164 -1.84 13.82 5.40
C THR A 164 -2.92 14.20 6.43
N LEU A 165 -2.66 15.19 7.28
CA LEU A 165 -3.64 15.68 8.27
C LEU A 165 -4.85 16.32 7.58
N ALA A 166 -4.64 17.16 6.57
CA ALA A 166 -5.73 17.74 5.79
C ALA A 166 -6.61 16.65 5.14
N SER A 167 -5.98 15.62 4.57
CA SER A 167 -6.68 14.48 3.97
C SER A 167 -7.45 13.68 5.02
N LEU A 168 -6.87 13.46 6.21
CA LEU A 168 -7.53 12.74 7.31
C LEU A 168 -8.81 13.47 7.74
N VAL A 169 -8.72 14.79 7.94
CA VAL A 169 -9.88 15.62 8.29
C VAL A 169 -10.94 15.58 7.20
N LEU A 170 -10.52 15.71 5.94
CA LEU A 170 -11.44 15.64 4.79
C LEU A 170 -12.16 14.29 4.73
N MET A 171 -11.44 13.16 4.89
CA MET A 171 -12.03 11.82 4.91
C MET A 171 -13.03 11.67 6.07
N PHE A 172 -12.70 12.20 7.25
CA PHE A 172 -13.60 12.20 8.39
C PHE A 172 -14.88 12.97 8.07
N ILE A 173 -14.78 14.16 7.51
CA ILE A 173 -15.92 14.98 7.11
C ILE A 173 -16.79 14.25 6.08
N ILE A 174 -16.19 13.70 5.02
CA ILE A 174 -16.94 13.00 3.96
C ILE A 174 -17.70 11.80 4.52
N THR A 175 -17.08 11.01 5.41
CA THR A 175 -17.76 9.85 5.99
C THR A 175 -18.97 10.24 6.86
N ARG A 176 -19.01 11.46 7.40
CA ARG A 176 -20.16 11.97 8.18
C ARG A 176 -21.39 12.26 7.31
N PHE A 177 -21.21 12.55 6.03
CA PHE A 177 -22.34 12.76 5.10
C PHE A 177 -22.95 11.44 4.61
N VAL A 178 -22.36 10.30 4.87
CA VAL A 178 -22.93 8.99 4.55
C VAL A 178 -24.13 8.71 5.45
N ARG A 179 -25.25 8.28 4.85
CA ARG A 179 -26.45 7.91 5.63
C ARG A 179 -26.20 6.66 6.48
N ALA A 180 -26.70 6.68 7.71
CA ALA A 180 -26.62 5.54 8.63
C ALA A 180 -27.71 4.51 8.28
N THR A 181 -27.52 3.75 7.21
CA THR A 181 -28.41 2.65 6.84
C THR A 181 -28.06 1.43 7.70
N PRO A 182 -29.03 0.77 8.36
CA PRO A 182 -28.77 -0.46 9.12
C PRO A 182 -28.15 -1.53 8.21
N LEU A 183 -27.19 -2.28 8.76
CA LEU A 183 -26.47 -3.31 8.04
C LEU A 183 -26.22 -4.50 8.96
N GLU A 184 -26.62 -5.70 8.52
CA GLU A 184 -26.25 -6.93 9.19
C GLU A 184 -24.93 -7.45 8.62
N ILE A 185 -23.89 -7.46 9.45
CA ILE A 185 -22.58 -7.93 9.03
C ILE A 185 -22.39 -9.38 9.46
N LYS A 186 -22.28 -10.28 8.48
CA LYS A 186 -21.94 -11.69 8.68
C LYS A 186 -20.50 -11.91 8.20
N LEU A 187 -19.55 -11.80 9.13
CA LEU A 187 -18.14 -12.10 8.85
C LEU A 187 -17.77 -13.47 9.42
N LYS A 188 -16.97 -14.21 8.65
CA LYS A 188 -16.23 -15.33 9.21
C LYS A 188 -15.13 -14.79 10.12
N PRO A 189 -14.87 -15.44 11.28
CA PRO A 189 -13.73 -15.06 12.11
C PRO A 189 -12.46 -15.09 11.29
N ALA A 190 -11.57 -14.13 11.53
CA ALA A 190 -10.25 -14.16 10.95
C ALA A 190 -9.43 -15.32 11.56
N ASP A 191 -8.58 -15.91 10.77
CA ASP A 191 -7.63 -16.91 11.25
C ASP A 191 -6.73 -16.29 12.33
N LYS A 192 -6.35 -17.09 13.32
CA LYS A 192 -5.49 -16.63 14.41
C LYS A 192 -4.11 -16.30 13.84
N LEU A 193 -3.70 -15.07 14.00
CA LEU A 193 -2.35 -14.62 13.66
C LEU A 193 -1.32 -15.34 14.55
N SER A 194 -0.30 -15.91 13.94
CA SER A 194 0.81 -16.48 14.70
C SER A 194 1.65 -15.38 15.35
N HIS A 195 1.82 -15.44 16.66
CA HIS A 195 2.66 -14.47 17.39
C HIS A 195 4.10 -14.44 16.86
N GLY A 196 4.66 -15.59 16.48
CA GLY A 196 6.00 -15.67 15.91
C GLY A 196 6.11 -14.92 14.58
N SER A 197 5.13 -15.09 13.69
CA SER A 197 5.09 -14.36 12.41
C SER A 197 4.94 -12.86 12.61
N LEU A 198 4.13 -12.42 13.58
CA LEU A 198 3.98 -10.99 13.88
C LEU A 198 5.26 -10.36 14.40
N VAL A 199 5.96 -11.04 15.32
CA VAL A 199 7.25 -10.57 15.87
C VAL A 199 8.30 -10.50 14.76
N PHE A 200 8.40 -11.53 13.93
CA PHE A 200 9.32 -11.55 12.79
C PHE A 200 9.05 -10.39 11.81
N LEU A 201 7.78 -10.18 11.44
CA LEU A 201 7.37 -9.08 10.55
C LEU A 201 7.63 -7.70 11.17
N ALA A 202 7.43 -7.53 12.48
CA ALA A 202 7.70 -6.29 13.16
C ALA A 202 9.22 -5.98 13.17
N ILE A 203 10.05 -6.96 13.49
CA ILE A 203 11.50 -6.80 13.52
C ILE A 203 12.04 -6.50 12.12
N THR A 204 11.67 -7.29 11.12
CA THR A 204 12.12 -7.09 9.74
C THR A 204 11.66 -5.78 9.15
N GLY A 205 10.43 -5.35 9.48
CA GLY A 205 9.91 -4.05 9.08
C GLY A 205 10.65 -2.88 9.72
N LEU A 206 10.98 -2.95 11.02
CA LEU A 206 11.78 -1.93 11.69
C LEU A 206 13.19 -1.82 11.09
N ILE A 207 13.83 -2.96 10.79
CA ILE A 207 15.13 -2.99 10.15
C ILE A 207 15.05 -2.36 8.74
N LEU A 208 14.03 -2.70 7.96
CA LEU A 208 13.81 -2.12 6.63
C LEU A 208 13.62 -0.61 6.68
N VAL A 209 12.79 -0.13 7.60
CA VAL A 209 12.58 1.31 7.81
C VAL A 209 13.87 2.02 8.21
N ALA A 210 14.65 1.45 9.14
CA ALA A 210 15.94 1.99 9.55
C ALA A 210 16.91 2.08 8.36
N THR A 211 16.89 1.10 7.44
CA THR A 211 17.71 1.11 6.23
C THR A 211 17.29 2.19 5.24
N ILE A 212 15.98 2.38 5.02
CA ILE A 212 15.47 3.43 4.15
C ILE A 212 15.88 4.82 4.64
N PHE A 213 15.92 5.02 5.97
CA PHE A 213 16.38 6.27 6.57
C PHE A 213 17.92 6.38 6.66
N GLY A 214 18.67 5.39 6.19
CA GLY A 214 20.13 5.40 6.19
C GLY A 214 20.77 5.15 7.55
N TRP A 215 20.01 4.63 8.52
CA TRP A 215 20.53 4.31 9.87
C TRP A 215 21.28 2.97 9.93
N THR A 216 21.03 2.10 8.95
CA THR A 216 21.71 0.79 8.84
C THR A 216 22.28 0.61 7.43
N PRO A 217 23.44 -0.05 7.29
CA PRO A 217 24.06 -0.27 5.98
C PRO A 217 23.19 -1.23 5.14
N PHE A 218 22.93 -0.82 3.91
CA PHE A 218 22.04 -1.51 2.98
C PHE A 218 22.50 -2.94 2.64
N ASN A 219 23.80 -3.18 2.63
CA ASN A 219 24.40 -4.46 2.26
C ASN A 219 24.04 -5.62 3.19
N VAL A 220 23.60 -5.32 4.42
CA VAL A 220 23.26 -6.35 5.42
C VAL A 220 21.78 -6.73 5.34
N VAL A 221 20.92 -5.80 4.96
CA VAL A 221 19.48 -5.90 5.13
C VAL A 221 18.78 -6.47 3.90
N VAL A 222 19.24 -6.11 2.70
CA VAL A 222 18.64 -6.62 1.46
C VAL A 222 18.76 -8.14 1.34
N PRO A 223 19.93 -8.76 1.57
CA PRO A 223 20.03 -10.22 1.58
C PRO A 223 19.15 -10.88 2.63
N LEU A 224 18.99 -10.28 3.80
CA LEU A 224 18.20 -10.83 4.90
C LEU A 224 16.69 -10.86 4.57
N ILE A 225 16.21 -9.86 3.86
CA ILE A 225 14.79 -9.79 3.42
C ILE A 225 14.56 -10.67 2.18
N LEU A 226 15.56 -10.85 1.32
CA LEU A 226 15.44 -11.69 0.11
C LEU A 226 15.54 -13.19 0.42
N VAL A 227 16.12 -13.57 1.55
CA VAL A 227 16.30 -14.98 1.97
C VAL A 227 15.20 -15.41 2.96
N ALA A 228 14.49 -14.48 3.60
CA ALA A 228 13.39 -14.74 4.54
C ALA A 228 12.07 -15.03 3.81
#